data_f3152c08a202169733d96bb6e7ef72a3
#
_entry.id   f3152c08a202169733d96bb6e7ef72a3
#
_cell.length_a   1.000
_cell.length_b   1.000
_cell.length_c   1.000
_cell.angle_alpha   90.00
_cell.angle_beta   90.00
_cell.angle_gamma   90.00
#
_symmetry.space_group_name_H-M   'P 1'
#
loop_
_entity.id
_entity.type
_entity.pdbx_description
1 polymer ?
#
loop_
_entity_poly.entity_id
_entity_poly.type
_entity_poly.pdbx_seq_one_letter_code
_entity_poly.pdbx_strand_id
1 'polypeptide(L)'
;IEIANAYLKEIDSIHLTLPKAVEQNQALSHTWHLFTILVPEREKLIKHLFEMGIETAIHYPIPPHLQPVYGQMDFGKLPITEKIHREILSIPLNPVLNKKEVKTIIESINNWDGK
;
A
#
# COMPACT_ATOMS: atom_id res chain seq x y z
N ILE A 1 -4.49 9.38 -11.48
CA ILE A 1 -5.68 9.81 -10.68
C ILE A 1 -6.82 8.81 -10.86
N GLU A 2 -7.23 8.43 -12.07
CA GLU A 2 -8.38 7.51 -12.31
C GLU A 2 -8.21 6.16 -11.60
N ILE A 3 -7.06 5.51 -11.73
CA ILE A 3 -6.77 4.21 -11.09
C ILE A 3 -6.81 4.34 -9.57
N ALA A 4 -6.18 5.39 -9.01
CA ALA A 4 -6.21 5.62 -7.57
C ALA A 4 -7.62 5.83 -7.03
N ASN A 5 -8.46 6.55 -7.78
CA ASN A 5 -9.87 6.75 -7.43
C ASN A 5 -10.66 5.43 -7.49
N ALA A 6 -10.37 4.56 -8.47
CA ALA A 6 -10.98 3.23 -8.52
C ALA A 6 -10.61 2.40 -7.29
N TYR A 7 -9.33 2.37 -6.91
CA TYR A 7 -8.87 1.69 -5.70
C TYR A 7 -9.54 2.23 -4.44
N LEU A 8 -9.59 3.55 -4.26
CA LEU A 8 -10.23 4.17 -3.10
C LEU A 8 -11.72 3.88 -3.01
N LYS A 9 -12.39 3.72 -4.13
CA LYS A 9 -13.84 3.50 -4.21
C LYS A 9 -14.23 2.02 -4.11
N GLU A 10 -13.43 1.14 -4.68
CA GLU A 10 -13.85 -0.24 -4.97
C GLU A 10 -13.11 -1.29 -4.12
N ILE A 11 -11.96 -0.93 -3.51
CA ILE A 11 -11.34 -1.82 -2.51
C ILE A 11 -12.15 -1.72 -1.23
N ASP A 12 -12.75 -2.84 -0.84
CA ASP A 12 -13.57 -3.00 0.37
C ASP A 12 -13.08 -4.23 1.15
N SER A 13 -12.00 -4.08 1.89
CA SER A 13 -11.42 -5.15 2.69
C SER A 13 -11.17 -4.68 4.11
N ILE A 14 -11.65 -5.46 5.09
CA ILE A 14 -11.46 -5.20 6.53
C ILE A 14 -10.03 -5.50 7.01
N HIS A 15 -9.21 -6.17 6.17
CA HIS A 15 -7.88 -6.63 6.52
C HIS A 15 -6.77 -5.62 6.23
N LEU A 16 -7.13 -4.45 5.70
CA LEU A 16 -6.18 -3.40 5.34
C LEU A 16 -6.76 -2.01 5.58
N THR A 17 -5.88 -1.01 5.55
CA THR A 17 -6.28 0.40 5.61
C THR A 17 -5.85 1.10 4.33
N LEU A 18 -6.81 1.74 3.67
CA LEU A 18 -6.57 2.57 2.50
C LEU A 18 -6.06 3.96 2.92
N PRO A 19 -5.32 4.66 2.04
CA PRO A 19 -5.02 6.06 2.23
C PRO A 19 -6.31 6.89 2.22
N LYS A 20 -6.28 8.06 2.87
CA LYS A 20 -7.43 8.96 2.84
C LYS A 20 -7.67 9.46 1.41
N ALA A 21 -8.93 9.48 1.00
CA ALA A 21 -9.31 10.09 -0.26
C ALA A 21 -8.96 11.59 -0.25
N VAL A 22 -8.49 12.08 -1.41
CA VAL A 22 -8.27 13.51 -1.62
C VAL A 22 -9.62 14.16 -1.89
N GLU A 23 -9.95 15.24 -1.19
CA GLU A 23 -11.19 15.99 -1.43
C GLU A 23 -11.24 16.50 -2.87
N GLN A 24 -12.44 16.57 -3.46
CA GLN A 24 -12.61 16.94 -4.88
C GLN A 24 -12.02 18.32 -5.22
N ASN A 25 -12.07 19.26 -4.27
CA ASN A 25 -11.47 20.59 -4.42
C ASN A 25 -9.93 20.59 -4.30
N GLN A 26 -9.33 19.48 -3.90
CA GLN A 26 -7.89 19.27 -3.74
C GLN A 26 -7.34 18.19 -4.67
N ALA A 27 -8.05 17.86 -5.74
CA ALA A 27 -7.70 16.76 -6.66
C ALA A 27 -6.27 16.86 -7.24
N LEU A 28 -5.71 18.07 -7.35
CA LEU A 28 -4.34 18.31 -7.80
C LEU A 28 -3.30 18.30 -6.67
N SER A 29 -3.71 18.14 -5.41
CA SER A 29 -2.78 18.12 -4.27
C SER A 29 -2.02 16.81 -4.14
N HIS A 30 -2.44 15.75 -4.85
CA HIS A 30 -1.80 14.44 -4.81
C HIS A 30 -1.55 13.90 -6.21
N THR A 31 -0.30 13.56 -6.50
CA THR A 31 0.13 13.07 -7.81
C THR A 31 -0.11 11.57 -8.00
N TRP A 32 -0.31 10.83 -6.90
CA TRP A 32 -0.44 9.37 -6.90
C TRP A 32 0.74 8.67 -7.61
N HIS A 33 1.94 9.03 -7.21
CA HIS A 33 3.14 8.34 -7.69
C HIS A 33 3.17 6.87 -7.28
N LEU A 34 2.79 6.60 -6.03
CA LEU A 34 2.57 5.26 -5.48
C LEU A 34 1.17 5.21 -4.87
N PHE A 35 0.56 4.03 -4.90
CA PHE A 35 -0.63 3.76 -4.11
C PHE A 35 -0.27 2.78 -2.99
N THR A 36 -0.23 3.29 -1.77
CA THR A 36 0.18 2.54 -0.58
C THR A 36 -1.00 2.22 0.31
N ILE A 37 -1.02 1.00 0.81
CA ILE A 37 -1.99 0.51 1.80
C ILE A 37 -1.24 0.07 3.06
N LEU A 38 -1.92 0.01 4.19
CA LEU A 38 -1.38 -0.58 5.41
C LEU A 38 -2.04 -1.92 5.68
N VAL A 39 -1.24 -2.96 5.81
CA VAL A 39 -1.69 -4.34 5.95
C VAL A 39 -0.96 -4.99 7.13
N PRO A 40 -1.63 -5.28 8.25
CA PRO A 40 -1.02 -5.97 9.39
C PRO A 40 -0.38 -7.31 9.01
N GLU A 41 -1.06 -8.11 8.19
CA GLU A 41 -0.59 -9.39 7.67
C GLU A 41 0.04 -9.24 6.26
N ARG A 42 0.91 -8.25 6.10
CA ARG A 42 1.49 -7.82 4.81
C ARG A 42 2.06 -8.97 3.99
N GLU A 43 2.86 -9.84 4.60
CA GLU A 43 3.53 -10.94 3.90
C GLU A 43 2.53 -11.96 3.31
N LYS A 44 1.40 -12.15 3.99
CA LYS A 44 0.34 -13.04 3.51
C LYS A 44 -0.38 -12.45 2.30
N LEU A 45 -0.67 -11.15 2.33
CA LEU A 45 -1.26 -10.46 1.17
C LEU A 45 -0.28 -10.45 -0.01
N ILE A 46 1.00 -10.20 0.21
CA ILE A 46 2.03 -10.26 -0.84
C ILE A 46 2.00 -11.62 -1.53
N LYS A 47 2.01 -12.71 -0.75
CA LYS A 47 1.95 -14.08 -1.28
C LYS A 47 0.67 -14.31 -2.09
N HIS A 48 -0.48 -13.94 -1.54
CA HIS A 48 -1.79 -14.07 -2.20
C HIS A 48 -1.81 -13.34 -3.55
N LEU A 49 -1.38 -12.09 -3.59
CA LEU A 49 -1.34 -11.29 -4.82
C LEU A 49 -0.33 -11.84 -5.84
N PHE A 50 0.83 -12.30 -5.38
CA PHE A 50 1.82 -12.94 -6.24
C PHE A 50 1.28 -14.20 -6.93
N GLU A 51 0.52 -15.04 -6.22
CA GLU A 51 -0.15 -16.22 -6.77
C GLU A 51 -1.20 -15.85 -7.83
N MET A 52 -1.76 -14.63 -7.77
CA MET A 52 -2.66 -14.06 -8.79
C MET A 52 -1.92 -13.32 -9.92
N GLY A 53 -0.58 -13.34 -9.93
CA GLY A 53 0.24 -12.66 -10.92
C GLY A 53 0.36 -11.15 -10.70
N ILE A 54 0.09 -10.67 -9.47
CA ILE A 54 0.16 -9.26 -9.10
C ILE A 54 1.40 -9.02 -8.26
N GLU A 55 2.34 -8.25 -8.80
CA GLU A 55 3.55 -7.84 -8.08
C GLU A 55 3.27 -6.63 -7.19
N THR A 56 3.91 -6.63 -6.02
CA THR A 56 3.82 -5.54 -5.04
C THR A 56 5.22 -5.11 -4.61
N ALA A 57 5.33 -3.96 -3.96
CA ALA A 57 6.60 -3.45 -3.46
C ALA A 57 6.47 -2.84 -2.07
N ILE A 58 7.56 -2.87 -1.30
CA ILE A 58 7.61 -2.26 0.03
C ILE A 58 8.49 -1.01 -0.03
N HIS A 59 7.91 0.16 0.13
CA HIS A 59 8.61 1.45 0.16
C HIS A 59 8.43 2.14 1.53
N TYR A 60 9.23 1.86 2.59
CA TYR A 60 10.38 0.94 2.63
C TYR A 60 10.31 0.08 3.89
N PRO A 61 10.98 -1.10 3.96
CA PRO A 61 10.77 -2.04 5.07
C PRO A 61 11.39 -1.58 6.39
N ILE A 62 12.51 -0.82 6.32
CA ILE A 62 13.24 -0.37 7.51
C ILE A 62 13.08 1.14 7.65
N PRO A 63 12.53 1.63 8.78
CA PRO A 63 12.39 3.07 9.01
C PRO A 63 13.75 3.76 9.14
N PRO A 64 13.88 5.05 8.80
CA PRO A 64 15.15 5.76 8.77
C PRO A 64 15.97 5.64 10.05
N HIS A 65 15.35 5.78 11.23
CA HIS A 65 16.03 5.73 12.51
C HIS A 65 16.57 4.33 12.89
N LEU A 66 16.10 3.27 12.21
CA LEU A 66 16.58 1.90 12.40
C LEU A 66 17.53 1.44 11.29
N GLN A 67 17.90 2.33 10.36
CA GLN A 67 18.87 2.01 9.32
C GLN A 67 20.25 1.73 9.93
N PRO A 68 21.02 0.74 9.44
CA PRO A 68 22.33 0.38 10.00
C PRO A 68 23.31 1.53 10.10
N VAL A 69 23.25 2.50 9.19
CA VAL A 69 24.13 3.69 9.18
C VAL A 69 23.95 4.55 10.45
N TYR A 70 22.80 4.49 11.09
CA TYR A 70 22.48 5.21 12.33
C TYR A 70 22.54 4.33 13.58
N GLY A 71 23.07 3.10 13.49
CA GLY A 71 23.04 2.10 14.58
C GLY A 71 23.73 2.52 15.88
N GLN A 72 24.57 3.57 15.86
CA GLN A 72 25.20 4.13 17.05
C GLN A 72 24.44 5.33 17.65
N MET A 73 23.35 5.75 17.01
CA MET A 73 22.51 6.87 17.46
C MET A 73 21.25 6.34 18.10
N ASP A 74 20.90 6.85 19.26
CA ASP A 74 19.64 6.52 19.92
C ASP A 74 18.60 7.60 19.61
N PHE A 75 17.66 7.27 18.74
CA PHE A 75 16.51 8.13 18.40
C PHE A 75 15.27 7.81 19.27
N GLY A 76 15.38 6.88 20.21
CA GLY A 76 14.25 6.37 20.98
C GLY A 76 13.26 5.57 20.11
N LYS A 77 12.08 5.37 20.65
CA LYS A 77 10.99 4.62 19.96
C LYS A 77 10.09 5.58 19.19
N LEU A 78 9.83 5.25 17.94
CA LEU A 78 8.89 5.96 17.05
C LEU A 78 7.77 5.00 16.62
N PRO A 79 6.80 4.70 17.52
CA PRO A 79 5.87 3.58 17.33
C PRO A 79 4.98 3.73 16.10
N ILE A 80 4.56 4.93 15.75
CA ILE A 80 3.74 5.19 14.55
C ILE A 80 4.58 4.92 13.29
N THR A 81 5.78 5.47 13.22
CA THR A 81 6.70 5.27 12.09
C THR A 81 7.04 3.80 11.92
N GLU A 82 7.38 3.13 13.02
CA GLU A 82 7.73 1.71 13.00
C GLU A 82 6.55 0.84 12.55
N LYS A 83 5.33 1.15 13.02
CA LYS A 83 4.10 0.48 12.57
C LYS A 83 3.88 0.65 11.07
N ILE A 84 3.98 1.88 10.56
CA ILE A 84 3.81 2.16 9.13
C ILE A 84 4.80 1.33 8.32
N HIS A 85 6.08 1.31 8.69
CA HIS A 85 7.09 0.53 7.95
C HIS A 85 6.88 -1.00 8.03
N ARG A 86 6.24 -1.50 9.09
CA ARG A 86 5.86 -2.93 9.15
C ARG A 86 4.69 -3.27 8.25
N GLU A 87 3.77 -2.36 8.04
CA GLU A 87 2.47 -2.62 7.40
C GLU A 87 2.37 -2.07 5.98
N ILE A 88 3.24 -1.14 5.58
CA ILE A 88 3.14 -0.46 4.28
C ILE A 88 3.40 -1.41 3.12
N LEU A 89 2.51 -1.36 2.12
CA LEU A 89 2.60 -2.11 0.88
C LEU A 89 2.16 -1.22 -0.28
N SER A 90 2.96 -1.17 -1.34
CA SER A 90 2.58 -0.50 -2.59
C SER A 90 1.98 -1.51 -3.55
N ILE A 91 0.75 -1.26 -3.96
CA ILE A 91 0.07 -2.04 -5.01
C ILE A 91 0.29 -1.38 -6.38
N PRO A 92 0.12 -2.12 -7.50
CA PRO A 92 0.44 -1.59 -8.80
C PRO A 92 -0.31 -0.30 -9.13
N LEU A 93 0.43 0.71 -9.55
CA LEU A 93 -0.10 1.98 -10.03
C LEU A 93 0.80 2.51 -11.14
N ASN A 94 0.34 2.41 -12.37
CA ASN A 94 1.02 3.02 -13.50
C ASN A 94 0.00 3.34 -14.62
N PRO A 95 0.30 4.30 -15.51
CA PRO A 95 -0.66 4.75 -16.53
C PRO A 95 -0.94 3.74 -17.65
N VAL A 96 -0.17 2.65 -17.74
CA VAL A 96 -0.39 1.60 -18.78
C VAL A 96 -1.30 0.48 -18.31
N LEU A 97 -1.66 0.43 -17.01
CA LEU A 97 -2.65 -0.51 -16.51
C LEU A 97 -4.00 -0.27 -17.18
N ASN A 98 -4.52 -1.32 -17.80
CA ASN A 98 -5.85 -1.27 -18.38
C ASN A 98 -6.94 -1.55 -17.34
N LYS A 99 -8.20 -1.27 -17.69
CA LYS A 99 -9.35 -1.42 -16.79
C LYS A 99 -9.53 -2.85 -16.28
N LYS A 100 -9.19 -3.85 -17.09
CA LYS A 100 -9.30 -5.27 -16.69
C LYS A 100 -8.27 -5.62 -15.63
N GLU A 101 -7.04 -5.15 -15.80
CA GLU A 101 -5.96 -5.34 -14.82
C GLU A 101 -6.28 -4.65 -13.49
N VAL A 102 -6.74 -3.41 -13.52
CA VAL A 102 -7.20 -2.69 -12.33
C VAL A 102 -8.30 -3.44 -11.61
N LYS A 103 -9.30 -3.94 -12.34
CA LYS A 103 -10.38 -4.74 -11.78
C LYS A 103 -9.85 -6.04 -11.15
N THR A 104 -8.94 -6.74 -11.81
CA THR A 104 -8.31 -7.95 -11.27
C THR A 104 -7.60 -7.68 -9.95
N ILE A 105 -6.85 -6.56 -9.85
CA ILE A 105 -6.18 -6.17 -8.61
C ILE A 105 -7.19 -5.94 -7.49
N ILE A 106 -8.25 -5.18 -7.75
CA ILE A 106 -9.33 -4.88 -6.78
C ILE A 106 -9.99 -6.18 -6.30
N GLU A 107 -10.41 -7.04 -7.23
CA GLU A 107 -11.06 -8.31 -6.91
C GLU A 107 -10.13 -9.24 -6.11
N SER A 108 -8.86 -9.32 -6.47
CA SER A 108 -7.88 -10.14 -5.74
C SER A 108 -7.69 -9.67 -4.30
N ILE A 109 -7.68 -8.36 -4.07
CA ILE A 109 -7.58 -7.79 -2.72
C ILE A 109 -8.87 -8.03 -1.93
N ASN A 110 -10.04 -7.81 -2.55
CA ASN A 110 -11.33 -7.97 -1.88
C ASN A 110 -11.65 -9.44 -1.54
N ASN A 111 -11.14 -10.38 -2.33
CA ASN A 111 -11.33 -11.81 -2.10
C ASN A 111 -10.33 -12.42 -1.10
N TRP A 112 -9.32 -11.66 -0.67
CA TRP A 112 -8.38 -12.13 0.34
C TRP A 112 -9.02 -12.16 1.73
N ASP A 113 -8.91 -13.30 2.40
CA ASP A 113 -9.55 -13.58 3.71
C ASP A 113 -8.69 -13.22 4.92
N GLY A 114 -7.52 -12.60 4.71
CA GLY A 114 -6.60 -12.23 5.77
C GLY A 114 -5.66 -13.35 6.24
N LYS A 115 -5.68 -14.50 5.57
CA LYS A 115 -4.90 -15.69 5.96
C LYS A 115 -3.71 -15.97 5.06
#